data_cd68c2edc5546f00039174c262cea77d
#
_entry.id   cd68c2edc5546f00039174c262cea77d
#
_cell.length_a   1.000
_cell.length_b   1.000
_cell.length_c   1.000
_cell.angle_alpha   90.00
_cell.angle_beta   90.00
_cell.angle_gamma   90.00
#
_symmetry.space_group_name_H-M   'P 1'
#
loop_
_entity.id
_entity.type
_entity.pdbx_description
1 polymer ?
#
loop_
_entity_poly.entity_id
_entity_poly.type
_entity_poly.pdbx_seq_one_letter_code
_entity_poly.pdbx_strand_id
1 'polypeptide(L)'
;MCFAQNSSPKSIIIPTAGNSFEIDYTHERNAVEKNGIKLTSSSKKVSSYFKLGASGNLNIKLLAKINEGQKARLRVGFGSKTKTINITASAYTTIDLGNFNVPKAGYAHLDFISSNGDITIKDIMLEGSATTEGVIYCSDPANFYWTRRGPSCHLGYSPKVENATYFYNEVRVPKGQDMIGTYFMANGFAEGYFGIQVNSEKERRILFSVWSPFHTDDPKSIPDDQKILLLKKGEGVYTGEFGNERSGGQSFLRYNWQAETTYKFLLKGEPDGKGNTVYSAWFFAPENNNWQLIASFQRSKTNTFLKGFHSFLENFSPNQGYLKRQVEFRNQWVYNGTWTKMEEAQLTVDATYRQGNRVDASGGTTSNGYYLKMGGFFDEIVPPNSVFQYNNNAQVPVIDFNALP
;
A
#
# COMPACT_ATOMS: atom_id res chain seq x y z
N MET A 1 -47.71 -12.04 -25.15
CA MET A 1 -46.36 -12.57 -25.40
C MET A 1 -45.36 -11.46 -25.18
N CYS A 2 -44.69 -11.43 -24.01
CA CYS A 2 -43.57 -10.52 -23.77
C CYS A 2 -42.32 -11.14 -24.41
N PHE A 3 -41.80 -10.51 -25.45
CA PHE A 3 -40.47 -10.82 -25.95
C PHE A 3 -39.44 -10.34 -24.94
N ALA A 4 -38.81 -11.28 -24.24
CA ALA A 4 -37.61 -10.99 -23.51
C ALA A 4 -36.55 -10.58 -24.55
N GLN A 5 -36.15 -9.31 -24.55
CA GLN A 5 -34.95 -8.87 -25.26
C GLN A 5 -33.77 -9.59 -24.61
N ASN A 6 -33.23 -10.59 -25.26
CA ASN A 6 -31.91 -11.14 -24.99
C ASN A 6 -30.89 -10.04 -25.32
N SER A 7 -30.60 -9.17 -24.36
CA SER A 7 -29.40 -8.34 -24.42
C SER A 7 -28.22 -9.32 -24.30
N SER A 8 -27.43 -9.45 -25.36
CA SER A 8 -26.16 -10.17 -25.32
C SER A 8 -25.35 -9.66 -24.12
N PRO A 9 -24.74 -10.53 -23.30
CA PRO A 9 -23.96 -10.08 -22.15
C PRO A 9 -22.88 -9.11 -22.62
N LYS A 10 -22.85 -7.92 -22.02
CA LYS A 10 -21.93 -6.86 -22.38
C LYS A 10 -20.50 -7.34 -22.08
N SER A 11 -19.64 -7.34 -23.09
CA SER A 11 -18.22 -7.65 -22.92
C SER A 11 -17.56 -6.64 -22.00
N ILE A 12 -16.82 -7.11 -20.98
CA ILE A 12 -16.06 -6.28 -20.05
C ILE A 12 -14.64 -6.21 -20.57
N ILE A 13 -14.12 -4.99 -20.79
CA ILE A 13 -12.79 -4.75 -21.31
C ILE A 13 -11.89 -4.32 -20.14
N ILE A 14 -10.86 -5.11 -19.85
CA ILE A 14 -9.89 -4.87 -18.79
C ILE A 14 -8.56 -4.47 -19.42
N PRO A 15 -8.11 -3.22 -19.28
CA PRO A 15 -6.79 -2.80 -19.69
C PRO A 15 -5.73 -3.61 -18.95
N THR A 16 -4.76 -4.19 -19.64
CA THR A 16 -3.70 -4.98 -18.97
C THR A 16 -2.77 -4.10 -18.14
N ALA A 17 -2.58 -2.84 -18.52
CA ALA A 17 -1.63 -1.91 -17.90
C ALA A 17 -1.77 -1.80 -16.38
N GLY A 18 -2.90 -1.34 -15.86
CA GLY A 18 -3.14 -1.09 -14.44
C GLY A 18 -3.44 -2.34 -13.60
N ASN A 19 -3.64 -3.49 -14.26
CA ASN A 19 -4.11 -4.73 -13.63
C ASN A 19 -3.08 -5.87 -13.65
N SER A 20 -1.86 -5.62 -14.15
CA SER A 20 -0.88 -6.67 -14.41
C SER A 20 0.43 -6.46 -13.68
N PHE A 21 1.12 -7.59 -13.40
CA PHE A 21 2.40 -7.62 -12.72
C PHE A 21 3.30 -8.67 -13.37
N GLU A 22 4.58 -8.32 -13.57
CA GLU A 22 5.61 -9.31 -13.87
C GLU A 22 6.02 -9.98 -12.54
N ILE A 23 5.76 -11.28 -12.43
CA ILE A 23 5.98 -12.03 -11.20
C ILE A 23 7.48 -12.32 -11.04
N ASP A 24 7.98 -12.15 -9.81
CA ASP A 24 9.42 -12.30 -9.50
C ASP A 24 10.31 -11.39 -10.37
N TYR A 25 9.83 -10.16 -10.55
CA TYR A 25 10.53 -9.13 -11.32
C TYR A 25 11.94 -8.88 -10.76
N THR A 26 12.95 -9.10 -11.59
CA THR A 26 14.37 -8.89 -11.27
C THR A 26 15.12 -8.13 -12.37
N HIS A 27 14.42 -7.68 -13.42
CA HIS A 27 15.00 -7.03 -14.59
C HIS A 27 14.94 -5.52 -14.50
N GLU A 28 15.83 -4.84 -15.20
CA GLU A 28 15.77 -3.37 -15.39
C GLU A 28 14.55 -2.94 -16.20
N ARG A 29 14.05 -3.81 -17.10
CA ARG A 29 12.86 -3.57 -17.91
C ARG A 29 11.71 -4.44 -17.43
N ASN A 30 10.60 -3.79 -17.12
CA ASN A 30 9.35 -4.45 -16.75
C ASN A 30 8.51 -4.71 -18.00
N ALA A 31 7.93 -5.91 -18.12
CA ALA A 31 7.01 -6.26 -19.19
C ALA A 31 5.68 -5.49 -19.11
N VAL A 32 5.36 -4.86 -17.98
CA VAL A 32 4.11 -4.12 -17.79
C VAL A 32 4.37 -2.62 -17.88
N GLU A 33 3.79 -1.99 -18.91
CA GLU A 33 3.90 -0.56 -19.19
C GLU A 33 2.52 0.12 -19.14
N LYS A 34 2.50 1.47 -19.20
CA LYS A 34 1.24 2.25 -19.20
C LYS A 34 0.28 1.89 -20.34
N ASN A 35 0.79 1.34 -21.43
CA ASN A 35 0.00 0.99 -22.62
C ASN A 35 -0.32 -0.51 -22.73
N GLY A 36 0.01 -1.31 -21.73
CA GLY A 36 -0.23 -2.73 -21.69
C GLY A 36 1.01 -3.56 -21.44
N ILE A 37 0.91 -4.85 -21.71
CA ILE A 37 2.00 -5.81 -21.53
C ILE A 37 2.80 -5.92 -22.83
N LYS A 38 4.12 -5.87 -22.70
CA LYS A 38 5.09 -6.16 -23.78
C LYS A 38 5.94 -7.35 -23.36
N LEU A 39 5.54 -8.54 -23.78
CA LEU A 39 6.28 -9.78 -23.55
C LEU A 39 7.40 -9.94 -24.56
N THR A 40 8.52 -10.44 -24.09
CA THR A 40 9.62 -10.95 -24.90
C THR A 40 9.95 -12.39 -24.49
N SER A 41 10.82 -13.08 -25.20
CA SER A 41 11.27 -14.42 -24.81
C SER A 41 11.99 -14.47 -23.46
N SER A 42 12.49 -13.34 -22.98
CA SER A 42 13.17 -13.19 -21.68
C SER A 42 12.24 -12.73 -20.54
N SER A 43 10.99 -12.36 -20.84
CA SER A 43 10.05 -11.92 -19.82
C SER A 43 9.73 -13.06 -18.84
N LYS A 44 9.60 -12.72 -17.58
CA LYS A 44 9.04 -13.62 -16.57
C LYS A 44 7.55 -13.78 -16.78
N LYS A 45 6.93 -14.65 -16.00
CA LYS A 45 5.47 -14.77 -15.99
C LYS A 45 4.84 -13.41 -15.65
N VAL A 46 3.85 -12.99 -16.43
CA VAL A 46 3.02 -11.82 -16.14
C VAL A 46 1.62 -12.30 -15.77
N SER A 47 1.08 -11.79 -14.66
CA SER A 47 -0.28 -12.11 -14.21
C SER A 47 -1.13 -10.85 -14.23
N SER A 48 -2.32 -10.94 -14.83
CA SER A 48 -3.33 -9.88 -14.85
C SER A 48 -4.47 -10.24 -13.91
N TYR A 49 -4.78 -9.38 -12.96
CA TYR A 49 -5.72 -9.63 -11.88
C TYR A 49 -7.02 -8.85 -12.06
N PHE A 50 -8.13 -9.47 -11.69
CA PHE A 50 -9.48 -8.87 -11.63
C PHE A 50 -10.33 -9.63 -10.63
N LYS A 51 -11.37 -9.00 -10.08
CA LYS A 51 -12.27 -9.65 -9.11
C LYS A 51 -13.62 -9.89 -9.75
N LEU A 52 -14.01 -11.16 -9.83
CA LEU A 52 -15.29 -11.60 -10.39
C LEU A 52 -16.37 -11.57 -9.31
N GLY A 53 -17.54 -11.01 -9.63
CA GLY A 53 -18.66 -10.92 -8.71
C GLY A 53 -19.45 -12.23 -8.56
N ALA A 54 -19.34 -13.16 -9.51
CA ALA A 54 -20.08 -14.41 -9.51
C ALA A 54 -19.22 -15.62 -9.90
N SER A 55 -19.69 -16.81 -9.57
CA SER A 55 -19.21 -18.07 -10.16
C SER A 55 -19.91 -18.34 -11.50
N GLY A 56 -19.37 -19.24 -12.30
CA GLY A 56 -20.00 -19.67 -13.54
C GLY A 56 -19.06 -19.76 -14.73
N ASN A 57 -19.62 -19.64 -15.92
CA ASN A 57 -18.85 -19.67 -17.17
C ASN A 57 -18.19 -18.31 -17.43
N LEU A 58 -16.95 -18.34 -17.91
CA LEU A 58 -16.18 -17.17 -18.29
C LEU A 58 -15.51 -17.42 -19.66
N ASN A 59 -15.94 -16.69 -20.69
CA ASN A 59 -15.21 -16.60 -21.94
C ASN A 59 -14.15 -15.50 -21.82
N ILE A 60 -12.93 -15.81 -22.23
CA ILE A 60 -11.79 -14.89 -22.17
C ILE A 60 -11.24 -14.68 -23.56
N LYS A 61 -11.11 -13.40 -23.96
CA LYS A 61 -10.45 -12.99 -25.19
C LYS A 61 -9.34 -12.01 -24.92
N LEU A 62 -8.35 -11.93 -25.78
CA LEU A 62 -7.24 -10.98 -25.72
C LEU A 62 -7.28 -10.03 -26.91
N LEU A 63 -6.95 -8.78 -26.71
CA LEU A 63 -6.58 -7.84 -27.76
C LEU A 63 -5.05 -7.76 -27.81
N ALA A 64 -4.44 -8.38 -28.82
CA ALA A 64 -2.99 -8.53 -28.91
C ALA A 64 -2.47 -8.37 -30.35
N LYS A 65 -1.17 -8.11 -30.45
CA LYS A 65 -0.44 -8.05 -31.72
C LYS A 65 1.02 -8.47 -31.53
N ILE A 66 1.69 -8.71 -32.66
CA ILE A 66 3.13 -8.92 -32.74
C ILE A 66 3.75 -7.86 -33.67
N ASN A 67 5.07 -7.84 -33.75
CA ASN A 67 5.76 -7.00 -34.73
C ASN A 67 5.58 -7.59 -36.15
N GLU A 68 5.62 -6.70 -37.14
CA GLU A 68 5.45 -7.07 -38.55
C GLU A 68 6.52 -8.09 -38.98
N GLY A 69 6.13 -9.10 -39.74
CA GLY A 69 7.01 -10.16 -40.24
C GLY A 69 7.40 -11.23 -39.24
N GLN A 70 6.96 -11.10 -37.97
CA GLN A 70 7.22 -12.07 -36.92
C GLN A 70 6.08 -13.11 -36.76
N LYS A 71 6.38 -14.15 -35.99
CA LYS A 71 5.42 -15.13 -35.46
C LYS A 71 5.74 -15.29 -33.97
N ALA A 72 4.72 -15.40 -33.15
CA ALA A 72 4.91 -15.62 -31.73
C ALA A 72 3.97 -16.73 -31.23
N ARG A 73 4.45 -17.40 -30.19
CA ARG A 73 3.68 -18.42 -29.46
C ARG A 73 3.59 -17.98 -28.00
N LEU A 74 2.37 -17.93 -27.50
CA LEU A 74 2.07 -17.54 -26.12
C LEU A 74 1.42 -18.70 -25.37
N ARG A 75 1.96 -19.04 -24.21
CA ARG A 75 1.37 -19.95 -23.24
C ARG A 75 0.61 -19.15 -22.18
N VAL A 76 -0.69 -19.41 -22.08
CA VAL A 76 -1.61 -18.71 -21.19
C VAL A 76 -2.22 -19.69 -20.20
N GLY A 77 -2.41 -19.25 -18.94
CA GLY A 77 -3.04 -20.05 -17.87
C GLY A 77 -4.19 -19.31 -17.20
N PHE A 78 -5.27 -20.02 -16.89
CA PHE A 78 -6.36 -19.54 -16.05
C PHE A 78 -6.85 -20.68 -15.15
N GLY A 79 -6.78 -20.49 -13.82
CA GLY A 79 -6.99 -21.56 -12.86
C GLY A 79 -6.02 -22.72 -13.09
N SER A 80 -6.55 -23.94 -13.23
CA SER A 80 -5.74 -25.15 -13.51
C SER A 80 -5.51 -25.41 -15.01
N LYS A 81 -6.12 -24.62 -15.89
CA LYS A 81 -6.05 -24.83 -17.33
C LYS A 81 -4.97 -23.97 -17.98
N THR A 82 -4.23 -24.55 -18.91
CA THR A 82 -3.28 -23.84 -19.77
C THR A 82 -3.57 -24.07 -21.25
N LYS A 83 -3.30 -23.05 -22.05
CA LYS A 83 -3.39 -23.09 -23.51
C LYS A 83 -2.15 -22.50 -24.13
N THR A 84 -1.78 -22.97 -25.30
CA THR A 84 -0.76 -22.35 -26.15
C THR A 84 -1.45 -21.83 -27.42
N ILE A 85 -1.24 -20.55 -27.70
CA ILE A 85 -1.80 -19.87 -28.87
C ILE A 85 -0.69 -19.35 -29.76
N ASN A 86 -0.94 -19.35 -31.06
CA ASN A 86 -0.06 -18.75 -32.06
C ASN A 86 -0.63 -17.40 -32.47
N ILE A 87 0.23 -16.40 -32.54
CA ILE A 87 -0.14 -15.01 -32.89
C ILE A 87 0.67 -14.64 -34.14
N THR A 88 -0.03 -14.21 -35.19
CA THR A 88 0.58 -13.85 -36.47
C THR A 88 0.20 -12.46 -36.95
N ALA A 89 -0.77 -11.82 -36.30
CA ALA A 89 -1.26 -10.51 -36.68
C ALA A 89 -0.37 -9.37 -36.16
N SER A 90 0.08 -8.51 -37.07
CA SER A 90 0.83 -7.28 -36.73
C SER A 90 -0.05 -6.11 -36.32
N ALA A 91 -1.35 -6.17 -36.62
CA ALA A 91 -2.35 -5.25 -36.05
C ALA A 91 -3.05 -5.88 -34.86
N TYR A 92 -3.56 -5.02 -33.93
CA TYR A 92 -4.35 -5.51 -32.82
C TYR A 92 -5.53 -6.35 -33.30
N THR A 93 -5.57 -7.61 -32.86
CA THR A 93 -6.62 -8.56 -33.21
C THR A 93 -7.14 -9.24 -31.96
N THR A 94 -8.41 -9.61 -31.99
CA THR A 94 -9.05 -10.37 -30.92
C THR A 94 -8.72 -11.86 -31.06
N ILE A 95 -8.21 -12.43 -29.98
CA ILE A 95 -7.85 -13.83 -29.86
C ILE A 95 -8.73 -14.49 -28.82
N ASP A 96 -9.55 -15.46 -29.21
CA ASP A 96 -10.44 -16.17 -28.29
C ASP A 96 -9.68 -17.31 -27.58
N LEU A 97 -9.60 -17.20 -26.24
CA LEU A 97 -9.04 -18.26 -25.40
C LEU A 97 -10.09 -19.33 -25.04
N GLY A 98 -11.37 -19.07 -25.35
CA GLY A 98 -12.51 -19.98 -25.10
C GLY A 98 -13.04 -19.87 -23.67
N ASN A 99 -13.75 -20.88 -23.24
CA ASN A 99 -14.53 -20.90 -22.01
C ASN A 99 -13.79 -21.57 -20.85
N PHE A 100 -13.91 -20.96 -19.68
CA PHE A 100 -13.37 -21.43 -18.41
C PHE A 100 -14.49 -21.50 -17.36
N ASN A 101 -14.38 -22.44 -16.44
CA ASN A 101 -15.28 -22.50 -15.28
C ASN A 101 -14.68 -21.75 -14.11
N VAL A 102 -15.43 -20.82 -13.54
CA VAL A 102 -15.10 -20.08 -12.32
C VAL A 102 -15.86 -20.71 -11.15
N PRO A 103 -15.18 -21.39 -10.23
CA PRO A 103 -15.87 -22.17 -9.18
C PRO A 103 -16.48 -21.29 -8.09
N LYS A 104 -15.97 -20.09 -7.87
CA LYS A 104 -16.45 -19.12 -6.87
C LYS A 104 -16.15 -17.69 -7.28
N ALA A 105 -16.97 -16.74 -6.80
CA ALA A 105 -16.67 -15.32 -6.90
C ALA A 105 -15.37 -14.98 -6.15
N GLY A 106 -14.70 -13.91 -6.55
CA GLY A 106 -13.47 -13.45 -5.93
C GLY A 106 -12.40 -13.04 -6.91
N TYR A 107 -11.19 -12.75 -6.40
CA TYR A 107 -10.06 -12.43 -7.24
C TYR A 107 -9.60 -13.65 -8.05
N ALA A 108 -9.37 -13.39 -9.32
CA ALA A 108 -8.81 -14.33 -10.29
C ALA A 108 -7.69 -13.66 -11.08
N HIS A 109 -6.85 -14.45 -11.72
CA HIS A 109 -5.81 -13.92 -12.60
C HIS A 109 -5.65 -14.75 -13.84
N LEU A 110 -5.31 -14.06 -14.93
CA LEU A 110 -4.87 -14.65 -16.18
C LEU A 110 -3.35 -14.58 -16.25
N ASP A 111 -2.71 -15.71 -16.42
CA ASP A 111 -1.25 -15.82 -16.47
C ASP A 111 -0.75 -15.87 -17.90
N PHE A 112 0.16 -14.99 -18.25
CA PHE A 112 1.00 -15.07 -19.45
C PHE A 112 2.31 -15.73 -19.04
N ILE A 113 2.41 -17.06 -19.22
CA ILE A 113 3.42 -17.91 -18.59
C ILE A 113 4.76 -17.82 -19.29
N SER A 114 4.74 -17.84 -20.62
CA SER A 114 5.94 -17.74 -21.46
C SER A 114 5.58 -17.32 -22.87
N SER A 115 6.49 -16.61 -23.51
CA SER A 115 6.39 -16.19 -24.90
C SER A 115 7.60 -16.70 -25.69
N ASN A 116 7.34 -17.08 -26.95
CA ASN A 116 8.37 -17.29 -27.95
C ASN A 116 8.15 -16.22 -29.03
N GLY A 117 8.83 -15.08 -28.87
CA GLY A 117 8.68 -13.88 -29.68
C GLY A 117 8.05 -12.71 -28.91
N ASP A 118 8.10 -11.53 -29.52
CA ASP A 118 7.62 -10.29 -28.93
C ASP A 118 6.11 -10.14 -29.15
N ILE A 119 5.37 -9.98 -28.06
CA ILE A 119 3.92 -9.87 -28.05
C ILE A 119 3.51 -8.63 -27.25
N THR A 120 2.63 -7.81 -27.83
CA THR A 120 1.94 -6.75 -27.10
C THR A 120 0.51 -7.15 -26.81
N ILE A 121 0.10 -7.12 -25.54
CA ILE A 121 -1.26 -7.43 -25.09
C ILE A 121 -1.84 -6.18 -24.46
N LYS A 122 -2.87 -5.63 -25.10
CA LYS A 122 -3.48 -4.38 -24.66
C LYS A 122 -4.60 -4.60 -23.65
N ASP A 123 -5.55 -5.46 -24.00
CA ASP A 123 -6.77 -5.65 -23.21
C ASP A 123 -7.08 -7.14 -23.04
N ILE A 124 -7.78 -7.45 -21.95
CA ILE A 124 -8.48 -8.71 -21.69
C ILE A 124 -9.98 -8.41 -21.80
N MET A 125 -10.71 -9.23 -22.53
CA MET A 125 -12.16 -9.12 -22.65
C MET A 125 -12.82 -10.33 -21.99
N LEU A 126 -13.80 -10.07 -21.11
CA LEU A 126 -14.51 -11.08 -20.34
C LEU A 126 -16.00 -11.05 -20.68
N GLU A 127 -16.57 -12.24 -20.88
CA GLU A 127 -17.99 -12.46 -21.10
C GLU A 127 -18.46 -13.72 -20.35
N GLY A 128 -19.71 -13.77 -19.95
CA GLY A 128 -20.31 -14.96 -19.35
C GLY A 128 -20.92 -14.74 -17.97
N SER A 129 -21.48 -15.82 -17.40
CA SER A 129 -22.22 -15.73 -16.14
C SER A 129 -21.37 -15.33 -14.94
N ALA A 130 -20.06 -15.56 -14.97
CA ALA A 130 -19.15 -15.13 -13.92
C ALA A 130 -19.00 -13.59 -13.80
N THR A 131 -19.46 -12.83 -14.81
CA THR A 131 -19.39 -11.36 -14.84
C THR A 131 -20.70 -10.67 -14.46
N THR A 132 -21.79 -11.41 -14.20
CA THR A 132 -23.13 -10.85 -14.04
C THR A 132 -23.29 -9.98 -12.80
N GLU A 133 -22.58 -10.28 -11.70
CA GLU A 133 -22.57 -9.49 -10.46
C GLU A 133 -21.46 -8.43 -10.44
N GLY A 134 -20.92 -8.09 -11.62
CA GLY A 134 -19.88 -7.09 -11.80
C GLY A 134 -18.46 -7.67 -11.76
N VAL A 135 -17.52 -6.85 -12.18
CA VAL A 135 -16.08 -7.14 -12.14
C VAL A 135 -15.35 -5.91 -11.60
N ILE A 136 -14.45 -6.11 -10.64
CA ILE A 136 -13.60 -5.03 -10.11
C ILE A 136 -12.23 -5.11 -10.78
N TYR A 137 -11.81 -4.01 -11.37
CA TYR A 137 -10.53 -3.83 -12.04
C TYR A 137 -10.25 -2.34 -12.26
N CYS A 138 -9.02 -2.00 -12.57
CA CYS A 138 -8.64 -0.65 -12.95
C CYS A 138 -9.02 -0.41 -14.41
N SER A 139 -10.02 0.43 -14.66
CA SER A 139 -10.48 0.77 -16.01
C SER A 139 -9.80 2.00 -16.61
N ASP A 140 -9.27 2.90 -15.75
CA ASP A 140 -8.63 4.15 -16.17
C ASP A 140 -7.10 4.04 -16.15
N PRO A 141 -6.42 4.12 -17.30
CA PRO A 141 -4.94 4.11 -17.36
C PRO A 141 -4.25 5.22 -16.54
N ALA A 142 -4.94 6.30 -16.20
CA ALA A 142 -4.41 7.34 -15.33
C ALA A 142 -4.09 6.81 -13.92
N ASN A 143 -4.80 5.77 -13.48
CA ASN A 143 -4.59 5.11 -12.20
C ASN A 143 -3.52 4.00 -12.23
N PHE A 144 -2.77 3.85 -13.32
CA PHE A 144 -1.74 2.82 -13.50
C PHE A 144 -0.78 2.68 -12.32
N TYR A 145 -0.22 3.78 -11.86
CA TYR A 145 0.74 3.79 -10.75
C TYR A 145 0.06 3.40 -9.43
N TRP A 146 -1.06 4.06 -9.11
CA TRP A 146 -1.77 3.90 -7.84
C TRP A 146 -2.39 2.51 -7.67
N THR A 147 -3.06 2.00 -8.70
CA THR A 147 -3.67 0.68 -8.65
C THR A 147 -2.64 -0.43 -8.51
N ARG A 148 -1.48 -0.29 -9.16
CA ARG A 148 -0.41 -1.28 -9.03
C ARG A 148 0.27 -1.26 -7.67
N ARG A 149 0.29 -0.14 -6.96
CA ARG A 149 0.68 -0.09 -5.54
C ARG A 149 -0.29 -0.89 -4.67
N GLY A 150 -1.55 -0.93 -5.04
CA GLY A 150 -2.64 -1.49 -4.24
C GLY A 150 -3.21 -0.46 -3.26
N PRO A 151 -4.37 -0.76 -2.66
CA PRO A 151 -5.05 0.16 -1.77
C PRO A 151 -4.35 0.25 -0.41
N SER A 152 -3.98 1.46 0.01
CA SER A 152 -3.51 1.71 1.38
C SER A 152 -4.67 1.66 2.36
N CYS A 153 -4.40 1.20 3.57
CA CYS A 153 -5.38 1.12 4.65
C CYS A 153 -4.84 1.69 5.95
N HIS A 154 -5.76 2.22 6.77
CA HIS A 154 -5.43 3.02 7.95
C HIS A 154 -6.27 2.57 9.14
N LEU A 155 -5.73 2.77 10.35
CA LEU A 155 -6.44 2.73 11.62
C LEU A 155 -6.44 4.15 12.20
N GLY A 156 -7.60 4.78 12.24
CA GLY A 156 -7.79 6.07 12.91
C GLY A 156 -8.12 5.87 14.38
N TYR A 157 -7.41 6.57 15.26
CA TYR A 157 -7.62 6.52 16.71
C TYR A 157 -8.23 7.83 17.18
N SER A 158 -9.23 7.78 18.06
CA SER A 158 -9.94 8.95 18.57
C SER A 158 -9.96 8.96 20.09
N PRO A 159 -8.82 9.13 20.76
CA PRO A 159 -8.78 9.24 22.20
C PRO A 159 -9.49 10.53 22.66
N LYS A 160 -10.25 10.45 23.74
CA LYS A 160 -10.87 11.61 24.38
C LYS A 160 -9.87 12.30 25.31
N VAL A 161 -8.80 12.85 24.71
CA VAL A 161 -7.71 13.52 25.42
C VAL A 161 -7.41 14.86 24.75
N GLU A 162 -7.43 15.93 25.52
CA GLU A 162 -7.00 17.25 25.08
C GLU A 162 -5.51 17.43 25.36
N ASN A 163 -4.85 18.24 24.52
CA ASN A 163 -3.45 18.62 24.67
C ASN A 163 -2.51 17.42 24.84
N ALA A 164 -2.69 16.38 24.03
CA ALA A 164 -1.80 15.22 24.03
C ALA A 164 -0.38 15.63 23.61
N THR A 165 0.59 15.36 24.48
CA THR A 165 2.01 15.68 24.25
C THR A 165 2.79 14.50 23.67
N TYR A 166 2.41 13.26 24.01
CA TYR A 166 3.08 12.08 23.49
C TYR A 166 2.07 11.08 22.90
N PHE A 167 2.52 10.39 21.86
CA PHE A 167 1.84 9.24 21.25
C PHE A 167 2.81 8.06 21.23
N TYR A 168 2.43 6.99 21.92
CA TYR A 168 3.17 5.73 22.00
C TYR A 168 2.47 4.64 21.19
N ASN A 169 3.22 3.84 20.44
CA ASN A 169 2.73 2.69 19.70
C ASN A 169 3.79 1.58 19.63
N GLU A 170 3.35 0.36 19.40
CA GLU A 170 4.21 -0.79 19.17
C GLU A 170 3.85 -1.44 17.83
N VAL A 171 4.87 -1.81 17.05
CA VAL A 171 4.72 -2.43 15.74
C VAL A 171 5.41 -3.77 15.70
N ARG A 172 4.72 -4.77 15.16
CA ARG A 172 5.26 -6.07 14.83
C ARG A 172 4.84 -6.47 13.43
N VAL A 173 5.80 -6.77 12.57
CA VAL A 173 5.56 -7.31 11.23
C VAL A 173 5.65 -8.83 11.30
N PRO A 174 4.60 -9.59 10.94
CA PRO A 174 4.64 -11.04 10.94
C PRO A 174 5.68 -11.58 9.94
N LYS A 175 6.15 -12.79 10.19
CA LYS A 175 7.12 -13.47 9.31
C LYS A 175 6.61 -13.54 7.87
N GLY A 176 7.46 -13.13 6.93
CA GLY A 176 7.16 -13.16 5.50
C GLY A 176 6.16 -12.08 5.03
N GLN A 177 5.89 -11.06 5.87
CA GLN A 177 5.04 -9.91 5.52
C GLN A 177 5.84 -8.61 5.32
N ASP A 178 7.15 -8.69 5.46
CA ASP A 178 8.11 -7.58 5.31
C ASP A 178 8.55 -7.39 3.84
N MET A 179 7.56 -7.25 2.96
CA MET A 179 7.78 -7.09 1.52
C MET A 179 8.46 -5.76 1.19
N ILE A 180 9.35 -5.79 0.19
CA ILE A 180 9.98 -4.59 -0.36
C ILE A 180 8.92 -3.58 -0.82
N GLY A 181 9.20 -2.30 -0.61
CA GLY A 181 8.28 -1.21 -0.97
C GLY A 181 7.21 -0.95 0.08
N THR A 182 7.31 -1.51 1.29
CA THR A 182 6.30 -1.36 2.32
C THR A 182 6.67 -0.29 3.35
N TYR A 183 5.70 0.54 3.71
CA TYR A 183 5.72 1.42 4.86
C TYR A 183 4.72 0.94 5.92
N PHE A 184 5.24 0.53 7.06
CA PHE A 184 4.49 0.19 8.26
C PHE A 184 4.54 1.42 9.18
N MET A 185 3.59 2.34 9.00
CA MET A 185 3.58 3.60 9.73
C MET A 185 2.88 3.44 11.08
N ALA A 186 3.65 3.61 12.15
CA ALA A 186 3.20 3.45 13.52
C ALA A 186 2.41 4.66 14.03
N ASN A 187 3.06 5.83 14.04
CA ASN A 187 2.55 7.05 14.65
C ASN A 187 2.32 8.11 13.59
N GLY A 188 1.11 8.10 13.01
CA GLY A 188 0.60 9.17 12.18
C GLY A 188 -0.06 10.24 13.02
N PHE A 189 0.11 11.47 12.61
CA PHE A 189 -0.50 12.64 13.24
C PHE A 189 -0.85 13.67 12.15
N ALA A 190 -1.56 14.73 12.51
CA ALA A 190 -2.07 15.68 11.53
C ALA A 190 -0.97 16.33 10.67
N GLU A 191 0.24 16.45 11.18
CA GLU A 191 1.35 17.18 10.57
C GLU A 191 2.50 16.28 10.07
N GLY A 192 2.38 14.93 10.20
CA GLY A 192 3.47 14.04 9.77
C GLY A 192 3.25 12.56 10.10
N TYR A 193 4.33 11.80 9.99
CA TYR A 193 4.31 10.34 10.12
C TYR A 193 5.64 9.77 10.62
N PHE A 194 5.55 8.66 11.34
CA PHE A 194 6.68 7.96 11.94
C PHE A 194 6.47 6.44 11.93
N GLY A 195 7.43 5.67 11.39
CA GLY A 195 7.33 4.22 11.31
C GLY A 195 8.54 3.56 10.67
N ILE A 196 8.35 2.34 10.14
CA ILE A 196 9.42 1.53 9.54
C ILE A 196 9.13 1.16 8.09
N GLN A 197 10.19 1.06 7.29
CA GLN A 197 10.12 0.74 5.86
C GLN A 197 11.01 -0.43 5.48
N VAL A 198 10.64 -1.13 4.41
CA VAL A 198 11.52 -2.01 3.63
C VAL A 198 11.79 -1.34 2.29
N ASN A 199 12.97 -0.81 2.08
CA ASN A 199 13.32 -0.01 0.91
C ASN A 199 13.95 -0.84 -0.22
N SER A 200 14.67 -1.91 0.14
CA SER A 200 15.25 -2.87 -0.81
C SER A 200 15.58 -4.18 -0.08
N GLU A 201 16.14 -5.15 -0.79
CA GLU A 201 16.67 -6.37 -0.18
C GLU A 201 17.77 -6.11 0.87
N LYS A 202 18.45 -4.96 0.77
CA LYS A 202 19.62 -4.60 1.59
C LYS A 202 19.37 -3.41 2.52
N GLU A 203 18.22 -2.75 2.42
CA GLU A 203 17.98 -1.53 3.17
C GLU A 203 16.58 -1.51 3.80
N ARG A 204 16.57 -1.28 5.12
CA ARG A 204 15.39 -1.00 5.94
C ARG A 204 15.61 0.31 6.68
N ARG A 205 14.53 1.06 6.93
CA ARG A 205 14.60 2.39 7.55
C ARG A 205 13.62 2.53 8.70
N ILE A 206 14.02 3.36 9.66
CA ILE A 206 13.11 4.04 10.57
C ILE A 206 12.92 5.43 10.00
N LEU A 207 11.71 5.82 9.63
CA LEU A 207 11.40 7.05 8.91
C LEU A 207 10.51 7.96 9.75
N PHE A 208 10.92 9.21 9.94
CA PHE A 208 10.13 10.26 10.57
C PHE A 208 10.14 11.51 9.70
N SER A 209 8.94 12.05 9.41
CA SER A 209 8.78 13.24 8.58
C SER A 209 7.69 14.16 9.09
N VAL A 210 7.86 15.45 8.86
CA VAL A 210 6.90 16.50 9.20
C VAL A 210 6.62 17.34 7.97
N TRP A 211 5.34 17.47 7.57
CA TRP A 211 4.93 18.30 6.44
C TRP A 211 5.09 19.79 6.74
N SER A 212 5.54 20.54 5.74
CA SER A 212 5.49 22.00 5.77
C SER A 212 4.05 22.51 5.95
N PRO A 213 3.82 23.64 6.63
CA PRO A 213 2.53 24.30 6.60
C PRO A 213 2.15 24.83 5.19
N PHE A 214 3.14 25.02 4.32
CA PHE A 214 2.92 25.39 2.92
C PHE A 214 2.60 24.15 2.07
N HIS A 215 1.48 24.17 1.39
CA HIS A 215 1.01 23.05 0.57
C HIS A 215 1.64 23.07 -0.81
N THR A 216 2.62 22.24 -1.04
CA THR A 216 3.31 22.07 -2.34
C THR A 216 3.91 20.67 -2.43
N ASP A 217 4.10 20.16 -3.66
CA ASP A 217 4.84 18.93 -3.94
C ASP A 217 6.31 19.20 -4.28
N ASP A 218 6.67 20.47 -4.50
CA ASP A 218 8.06 20.90 -4.72
C ASP A 218 8.64 21.55 -3.47
N PRO A 219 9.59 20.89 -2.75
CA PRO A 219 10.19 21.43 -1.55
C PRO A 219 10.94 22.75 -1.78
N LYS A 220 11.41 23.02 -3.00
CA LYS A 220 12.11 24.26 -3.35
C LYS A 220 11.19 25.47 -3.39
N SER A 221 9.88 25.25 -3.55
CA SER A 221 8.87 26.32 -3.56
C SER A 221 8.40 26.74 -2.18
N ILE A 222 8.85 26.06 -1.11
CA ILE A 222 8.47 26.40 0.27
C ILE A 222 9.10 27.72 0.67
N PRO A 223 8.34 28.73 1.10
CA PRO A 223 8.87 29.98 1.65
C PRO A 223 9.77 29.69 2.88
N ASP A 224 10.83 30.47 3.07
CA ASP A 224 11.81 30.24 4.13
C ASP A 224 11.18 30.24 5.55
N ASP A 225 10.17 31.08 5.76
CA ASP A 225 9.42 31.17 7.02
C ASP A 225 8.42 30.01 7.23
N GLN A 226 8.30 29.10 6.28
CA GLN A 226 7.44 27.91 6.32
C GLN A 226 8.21 26.59 6.13
N LYS A 227 9.52 26.65 6.01
CA LYS A 227 10.36 25.45 6.01
C LYS A 227 10.34 24.77 7.38
N ILE A 228 10.48 23.46 7.35
CA ILE A 228 10.68 22.67 8.58
C ILE A 228 12.12 22.87 9.05
N LEU A 229 12.27 23.27 10.31
CA LEU A 229 13.59 23.48 10.90
C LEU A 229 14.02 22.24 11.70
N LEU A 230 15.17 21.70 11.35
CA LEU A 230 15.81 20.64 12.14
C LEU A 230 16.43 21.25 13.42
N LEU A 231 15.96 20.81 14.60
CA LEU A 231 16.50 21.24 15.89
C LEU A 231 17.56 20.27 16.42
N LYS A 232 17.30 18.96 16.29
CA LYS A 232 18.19 17.89 16.75
C LYS A 232 18.00 16.64 15.91
N LYS A 233 19.06 15.87 15.72
CA LYS A 233 18.97 14.53 15.11
C LYS A 233 19.78 13.51 15.91
N GLY A 234 19.38 12.26 15.81
CA GLY A 234 20.10 11.13 16.41
C GLY A 234 21.35 10.77 15.65
N GLU A 235 22.22 10.00 16.30
CA GLU A 235 23.41 9.45 15.67
C GLU A 235 23.04 8.54 14.48
N GLY A 236 23.77 8.68 13.37
CA GLY A 236 23.55 7.91 12.15
C GLY A 236 22.29 8.28 11.35
N VAL A 237 21.50 9.25 11.82
CA VAL A 237 20.27 9.68 11.16
C VAL A 237 20.58 10.62 10.00
N TYR A 238 20.05 10.28 8.82
CA TYR A 238 20.00 11.17 7.65
C TYR A 238 18.85 12.17 7.81
N THR A 239 19.08 13.42 7.41
CA THR A 239 18.05 14.46 7.38
C THR A 239 18.08 15.19 6.04
N GLY A 240 16.91 15.59 5.55
CA GLY A 240 16.74 16.28 4.28
C GLY A 240 15.32 16.81 4.10
N GLU A 241 14.99 17.14 2.87
CA GLU A 241 13.65 17.56 2.45
C GLU A 241 13.04 16.49 1.54
N PHE A 242 11.73 16.40 1.50
CA PHE A 242 11.00 15.53 0.60
C PHE A 242 9.92 16.30 -0.16
N GLY A 243 9.47 15.75 -1.29
CA GLY A 243 8.41 16.25 -2.16
C GLY A 243 7.61 15.14 -2.82
N ASN A 244 6.82 15.47 -3.84
CA ASN A 244 5.93 14.62 -4.66
C ASN A 244 4.59 14.21 -4.02
N GLU A 245 4.49 14.13 -2.72
CA GLU A 245 3.23 13.90 -1.99
C GLU A 245 3.21 14.84 -0.79
N ARG A 246 3.01 16.15 -1.04
CA ARG A 246 3.37 17.27 -0.18
C ARG A 246 4.89 17.38 0.01
N SER A 247 5.33 18.38 0.74
CA SER A 247 6.75 18.62 1.03
C SER A 247 6.97 18.93 2.49
N GLY A 248 8.18 18.68 2.97
CA GLY A 248 8.54 18.92 4.37
C GLY A 248 9.92 18.44 4.73
N GLY A 249 10.17 18.36 6.05
CA GLY A 249 11.39 17.81 6.61
C GLY A 249 11.33 16.29 6.71
N GLN A 250 12.38 15.63 6.27
CA GLN A 250 12.53 14.17 6.32
C GLN A 250 13.73 13.78 7.18
N SER A 251 13.55 12.71 7.94
CA SER A 251 14.66 12.04 8.61
C SER A 251 14.50 10.53 8.53
N PHE A 252 15.58 9.80 8.39
CA PHE A 252 15.58 8.36 8.52
C PHE A 252 16.89 7.80 9.06
N LEU A 253 16.75 6.73 9.83
CA LEU A 253 17.86 5.88 10.28
C LEU A 253 17.84 4.60 9.45
N ARG A 254 18.98 4.23 8.83
CA ARG A 254 19.17 2.89 8.27
C ARG A 254 19.33 1.92 9.42
N TYR A 255 18.35 1.06 9.60
CA TYR A 255 18.29 0.10 10.69
C TYR A 255 17.68 -1.21 10.17
N ASN A 256 18.40 -2.31 10.34
CA ASN A 256 17.97 -3.63 9.85
C ASN A 256 16.99 -4.28 10.84
N TRP A 257 15.83 -3.66 11.05
CA TRP A 257 14.77 -4.22 11.86
C TRP A 257 14.29 -5.57 11.30
N GLN A 258 13.80 -6.44 12.19
CA GLN A 258 13.45 -7.81 11.87
C GLN A 258 11.95 -8.05 12.01
N ALA A 259 11.38 -8.86 11.10
CA ALA A 259 10.05 -9.44 11.28
C ALA A 259 10.00 -10.25 12.60
N GLU A 260 8.80 -10.44 13.14
CA GLU A 260 8.54 -11.12 14.42
C GLU A 260 9.03 -10.37 15.67
N THR A 261 9.72 -9.25 15.53
CA THR A 261 10.20 -8.41 16.62
C THR A 261 9.24 -7.25 16.86
N THR A 262 8.92 -6.95 18.10
CA THR A 262 8.09 -5.82 18.49
C THR A 262 8.97 -4.60 18.77
N TYR A 263 8.83 -3.57 17.95
CA TYR A 263 9.53 -2.31 18.10
C TYR A 263 8.59 -1.26 18.71
N LYS A 264 9.15 -0.30 19.48
CA LYS A 264 8.36 0.75 20.15
C LYS A 264 8.65 2.10 19.54
N PHE A 265 7.62 2.91 19.44
CA PHE A 265 7.63 4.24 18.83
C PHE A 265 7.07 5.24 19.80
N LEU A 266 7.79 6.32 20.04
CA LEU A 266 7.35 7.44 20.85
C LEU A 266 7.46 8.72 20.04
N LEU A 267 6.35 9.41 19.88
CA LEU A 267 6.25 10.71 19.22
C LEU A 267 5.87 11.76 20.26
N LYS A 268 6.59 12.88 20.30
CA LYS A 268 6.23 14.08 21.05
C LYS A 268 5.80 15.19 20.11
N GLY A 269 4.81 15.98 20.51
CA GLY A 269 4.43 17.20 19.81
C GLY A 269 3.81 18.19 20.77
N GLU A 270 4.42 19.39 20.88
CA GLU A 270 3.93 20.44 21.75
C GLU A 270 4.26 21.83 21.19
N PRO A 271 3.41 22.85 21.46
CA PRO A 271 3.71 24.25 21.13
C PRO A 271 4.97 24.74 21.83
N ASP A 272 5.77 25.57 21.14
CA ASP A 272 6.97 26.20 21.72
C ASP A 272 6.67 27.54 22.43
N GLY A 273 5.41 27.96 22.48
CA GLY A 273 4.99 29.23 23.03
C GLY A 273 5.33 30.45 22.16
N LYS A 274 5.85 30.24 20.95
CA LYS A 274 6.26 31.31 20.01
C LYS A 274 5.54 31.20 18.65
N GLY A 275 4.47 30.43 18.59
CA GLY A 275 3.67 30.21 17.37
C GLY A 275 4.14 29.07 16.50
N ASN A 276 5.00 28.20 17.01
CA ASN A 276 5.44 26.99 16.33
C ASN A 276 5.13 25.75 17.18
N THR A 277 5.20 24.57 16.57
CA THR A 277 5.13 23.28 17.27
C THR A 277 6.42 22.50 17.03
N VAL A 278 6.94 21.89 18.09
CA VAL A 278 8.11 21.00 18.02
C VAL A 278 7.64 19.55 18.04
N TYR A 279 8.07 18.78 17.05
CA TYR A 279 7.82 17.35 16.95
C TYR A 279 9.13 16.59 17.10
N SER A 280 9.16 15.61 18.00
CA SER A 280 10.33 14.75 18.25
C SER A 280 9.93 13.28 18.23
N ALA A 281 10.77 12.44 17.64
CA ALA A 281 10.49 11.01 17.47
C ALA A 281 11.64 10.17 18.01
N TRP A 282 11.29 9.15 18.82
CA TRP A 282 12.24 8.17 19.37
C TRP A 282 11.78 6.76 19.01
N PHE A 283 12.76 5.94 18.69
CA PHE A 283 12.60 4.53 18.35
C PHE A 283 13.29 3.66 19.41
N PHE A 284 12.64 2.55 19.78
CA PHE A 284 13.20 1.58 20.69
C PHE A 284 13.26 0.21 20.01
N ALA A 285 14.47 -0.33 19.94
CA ALA A 285 14.75 -1.67 19.49
C ALA A 285 15.05 -2.56 20.71
N PRO A 286 14.34 -3.68 20.92
CA PRO A 286 14.56 -4.54 22.10
C PRO A 286 15.97 -5.12 22.13
N GLU A 287 16.59 -5.38 20.98
CA GLU A 287 17.98 -5.87 20.87
C GLU A 287 19.01 -4.87 21.40
N ASN A 288 18.72 -3.57 21.36
CA ASN A 288 19.59 -2.51 21.88
C ASN A 288 19.19 -2.07 23.30
N ASN A 289 17.96 -2.38 23.69
CA ASN A 289 17.35 -2.05 24.99
C ASN A 289 17.48 -0.56 25.38
N ASN A 290 17.42 0.34 24.43
CA ASN A 290 17.45 1.78 24.63
C ASN A 290 16.57 2.56 23.65
N TRP A 291 16.15 3.74 24.06
CA TRP A 291 15.53 4.72 23.17
C TRP A 291 16.60 5.44 22.34
N GLN A 292 16.34 5.62 21.07
CA GLN A 292 17.19 6.35 20.15
C GLN A 292 16.40 7.50 19.52
N LEU A 293 16.92 8.72 19.63
CA LEU A 293 16.33 9.86 18.92
C LEU A 293 16.46 9.65 17.40
N ILE A 294 15.38 9.88 16.68
CA ILE A 294 15.43 10.02 15.23
C ILE A 294 15.65 11.48 14.87
N ALA A 295 14.69 12.34 15.12
CA ALA A 295 14.88 13.77 14.94
C ALA A 295 13.90 14.59 15.79
N SER A 296 14.24 15.87 15.95
CA SER A 296 13.33 16.92 16.42
C SER A 296 13.20 17.98 15.34
N PHE A 297 11.98 18.25 14.91
CA PHE A 297 11.66 19.27 13.92
C PHE A 297 10.76 20.34 14.51
N GLN A 298 11.03 21.60 14.19
CA GLN A 298 10.12 22.70 14.42
C GLN A 298 9.31 23.00 13.16
N ARG A 299 7.99 23.01 13.31
CA ARG A 299 7.04 23.41 12.29
C ARG A 299 6.51 24.79 12.61
N SER A 300 6.82 25.75 11.75
CA SER A 300 6.38 27.13 11.88
C SER A 300 4.86 27.29 11.66
N LYS A 301 4.31 28.42 12.08
CA LYS A 301 2.88 28.77 11.90
C LYS A 301 1.94 27.66 12.37
N THR A 302 2.34 26.98 13.44
CA THR A 302 1.65 25.83 14.01
C THR A 302 1.69 25.96 15.53
N ASN A 303 0.53 26.06 16.16
CA ASN A 303 0.40 26.20 17.61
C ASN A 303 -0.59 25.15 18.11
N THR A 304 -0.16 23.88 18.15
CA THR A 304 -1.03 22.74 18.49
C THR A 304 -0.26 21.64 19.20
N PHE A 305 -0.96 20.90 20.03
CA PHE A 305 -0.53 19.60 20.53
C PHE A 305 -0.76 18.51 19.48
N LEU A 306 -0.39 17.27 19.78
CA LEU A 306 -0.64 16.12 18.90
C LEU A 306 -2.14 15.90 18.68
N LYS A 307 -2.51 15.63 17.45
CA LYS A 307 -3.88 15.31 17.01
C LYS A 307 -3.88 14.48 15.74
N GLY A 308 -5.02 13.94 15.37
CA GLY A 308 -5.16 13.15 14.13
C GLY A 308 -4.41 11.81 14.20
N PHE A 309 -4.48 11.13 15.34
CA PHE A 309 -3.76 9.88 15.60
C PHE A 309 -4.22 8.77 14.67
N HIS A 310 -3.25 8.14 13.99
CA HIS A 310 -3.53 7.02 13.11
C HIS A 310 -2.28 6.16 12.88
N SER A 311 -2.51 4.97 12.37
CA SER A 311 -1.48 4.10 11.79
C SER A 311 -1.89 3.73 10.37
N PHE A 312 -0.93 3.39 9.51
CA PHE A 312 -1.27 2.88 8.19
C PHE A 312 -0.31 1.77 7.71
N LEU A 313 -0.79 1.07 6.70
CA LEU A 313 -0.03 0.13 5.89
C LEU A 313 -0.12 0.57 4.44
N GLU A 314 1.03 0.77 3.81
CA GLU A 314 1.15 1.27 2.44
C GLU A 314 2.26 0.55 1.68
N ASN A 315 2.03 0.34 0.39
CA ASN A 315 3.05 -0.06 -0.56
C ASN A 315 3.43 1.12 -1.46
N PHE A 316 4.70 1.49 -1.51
CA PHE A 316 5.23 2.54 -2.39
C PHE A 316 5.94 2.01 -3.65
N SER A 317 5.93 0.67 -3.86
CA SER A 317 6.53 0.03 -5.05
C SER A 317 5.44 -0.57 -5.95
N PRO A 318 5.09 0.03 -7.10
CA PRO A 318 4.05 -0.47 -7.97
C PRO A 318 4.35 -1.87 -8.53
N ASN A 319 5.61 -2.25 -8.66
CA ASN A 319 5.99 -3.57 -9.16
C ASN A 319 5.77 -4.69 -8.14
N GLN A 320 5.61 -4.36 -6.86
CA GLN A 320 5.45 -5.29 -5.75
C GLN A 320 4.00 -5.38 -5.24
N GLY A 321 3.05 -4.71 -5.89
CA GLY A 321 1.66 -4.61 -5.43
C GLY A 321 0.87 -5.93 -5.48
N TYR A 322 1.37 -6.97 -6.14
CA TYR A 322 0.76 -8.30 -6.12
C TYR A 322 1.10 -9.11 -4.87
N LEU A 323 2.03 -8.64 -4.04
CA LEU A 323 2.42 -9.31 -2.81
C LEU A 323 1.58 -8.80 -1.63
N LYS A 324 1.14 -9.74 -0.79
CA LYS A 324 0.41 -9.43 0.43
C LYS A 324 1.36 -8.87 1.49
N ARG A 325 0.88 -7.87 2.22
CA ARG A 325 1.52 -7.25 3.37
C ARG A 325 0.59 -7.26 4.57
N GLN A 326 1.16 -7.43 5.74
CA GLN A 326 0.41 -7.38 7.00
C GLN A 326 1.28 -6.82 8.11
N VAL A 327 0.66 -6.12 9.06
CA VAL A 327 1.30 -5.54 10.23
C VAL A 327 0.37 -5.65 11.43
N GLU A 328 0.94 -5.78 12.62
CA GLU A 328 0.23 -5.66 13.89
C GLU A 328 0.67 -4.37 14.59
N PHE A 329 -0.32 -3.63 15.08
CA PHE A 329 -0.14 -2.46 15.93
C PHE A 329 -0.63 -2.81 17.34
N ARG A 330 0.26 -2.67 18.32
CA ARG A 330 0.03 -3.12 19.69
C ARG A 330 0.19 -1.96 20.65
N ASN A 331 -0.64 -1.91 21.68
CA ASN A 331 -0.41 -1.07 22.86
C ASN A 331 -0.32 0.44 22.54
N GLN A 332 -1.39 1.02 21.97
CA GLN A 332 -1.48 2.45 21.61
C GLN A 332 -1.89 3.30 22.83
N TRP A 333 -1.12 4.35 23.13
CA TRP A 333 -1.36 5.27 24.22
C TRP A 333 -1.06 6.71 23.85
N VAL A 334 -1.79 7.64 24.44
CA VAL A 334 -1.48 9.08 24.42
C VAL A 334 -1.23 9.58 25.84
N TYR A 335 -0.43 10.64 25.99
CA TYR A 335 -0.05 11.23 27.26
C TYR A 335 -0.30 12.74 27.29
N ASN A 336 -0.93 13.21 28.36
CA ASN A 336 -1.12 14.65 28.65
C ASN A 336 -0.93 14.94 30.15
N GLY A 337 0.08 14.32 30.79
CA GLY A 337 0.26 14.28 32.23
C GLY A 337 -0.07 12.91 32.81
N THR A 338 -0.96 12.17 32.17
CA THR A 338 -1.28 10.77 32.44
C THR A 338 -1.42 9.99 31.14
N TRP A 339 -1.17 8.68 31.17
CA TRP A 339 -1.37 7.81 30.03
C TRP A 339 -2.84 7.44 29.86
N THR A 340 -3.37 7.64 28.66
CA THR A 340 -4.70 7.19 28.24
C THR A 340 -4.57 6.22 27.09
N LYS A 341 -5.15 5.00 27.25
CA LYS A 341 -5.15 3.97 26.22
C LYS A 341 -6.09 4.35 25.07
N MET A 342 -5.69 4.06 23.86
CA MET A 342 -6.55 4.12 22.68
C MET A 342 -7.17 2.74 22.43
N GLU A 343 -8.40 2.56 22.91
CA GLU A 343 -9.11 1.28 22.92
C GLU A 343 -9.88 1.00 21.63
N GLU A 344 -10.08 2.02 20.82
CA GLU A 344 -10.89 1.97 19.60
C GLU A 344 -10.08 2.42 18.39
N ALA A 345 -10.26 1.71 17.27
CA ALA A 345 -9.69 2.07 15.99
C ALA A 345 -10.71 1.91 14.86
N GLN A 346 -10.76 2.87 13.94
CA GLN A 346 -11.60 2.83 12.75
C GLN A 346 -10.76 2.52 11.51
N LEU A 347 -11.19 1.51 10.74
CA LEU A 347 -10.58 1.17 9.45
C LEU A 347 -11.00 2.20 8.40
N THR A 348 -10.02 2.81 7.72
CA THR A 348 -10.25 3.61 6.52
C THR A 348 -9.35 3.13 5.38
N VAL A 349 -9.69 3.51 4.16
CA VAL A 349 -9.00 3.10 2.92
C VAL A 349 -8.81 4.28 1.99
N ASP A 350 -7.86 4.18 1.09
CA ASP A 350 -7.53 5.24 0.13
C ASP A 350 -8.48 5.32 -1.07
N ALA A 351 -8.17 6.22 -2.01
CA ALA A 351 -8.95 6.42 -3.22
C ALA A 351 -8.94 5.20 -4.14
N THR A 352 -7.87 4.42 -4.19
CA THR A 352 -7.77 3.20 -5.01
C THR A 352 -8.88 2.22 -4.67
N TYR A 353 -9.12 2.01 -3.39
CA TYR A 353 -10.22 1.17 -2.90
C TYR A 353 -11.58 1.83 -3.14
N ARG A 354 -11.75 3.10 -2.75
CA ARG A 354 -13.05 3.81 -2.84
C ARG A 354 -13.55 3.96 -4.26
N GLN A 355 -12.66 4.06 -5.24
CA GLN A 355 -13.00 4.13 -6.67
C GLN A 355 -13.30 2.75 -7.28
N GLY A 356 -13.15 1.67 -6.52
CA GLY A 356 -13.40 0.32 -7.02
C GLY A 356 -12.34 -0.18 -8.01
N ASN A 357 -11.14 0.41 -8.02
CA ASN A 357 -10.05 -0.06 -8.86
C ASN A 357 -9.45 -1.37 -8.34
N ARG A 358 -9.37 -1.47 -6.99
CA ARG A 358 -8.82 -2.61 -6.28
C ARG A 358 -9.26 -2.58 -4.82
N VAL A 359 -9.65 -3.71 -4.24
CA VAL A 359 -10.30 -3.75 -2.92
C VAL A 359 -9.64 -4.70 -1.92
N ASP A 360 -8.42 -5.17 -2.17
CA ASP A 360 -7.65 -6.04 -1.29
C ASP A 360 -6.93 -5.24 -0.19
N ALA A 361 -7.72 -4.63 0.69
CA ALA A 361 -7.29 -3.98 1.92
C ALA A 361 -8.28 -4.32 3.04
N SER A 362 -7.77 -4.56 4.23
CA SER A 362 -8.59 -4.97 5.37
C SER A 362 -7.87 -4.69 6.69
N GLY A 363 -8.60 -4.78 7.78
CA GLY A 363 -8.08 -4.66 9.14
C GLY A 363 -8.99 -5.33 10.14
N GLY A 364 -8.56 -5.35 11.40
CA GLY A 364 -9.30 -5.97 12.49
C GLY A 364 -8.45 -6.09 13.74
N THR A 365 -8.83 -7.04 14.61
CA THR A 365 -8.12 -7.36 15.84
C THR A 365 -7.55 -8.78 15.81
N THR A 366 -6.44 -8.97 16.51
CA THR A 366 -5.88 -10.26 16.88
C THR A 366 -5.85 -10.40 18.41
N SER A 367 -5.34 -11.50 18.93
CA SER A 367 -5.09 -11.64 20.38
C SER A 367 -4.09 -10.61 20.93
N ASN A 368 -3.35 -9.92 20.09
CA ASN A 368 -2.22 -9.06 20.46
C ASN A 368 -2.41 -7.58 20.13
N GLY A 369 -3.48 -7.18 19.45
CA GLY A 369 -3.70 -5.81 19.04
C GLY A 369 -4.55 -5.69 17.79
N TYR A 370 -4.39 -4.57 17.08
CA TYR A 370 -4.97 -4.36 15.78
C TYR A 370 -4.05 -4.88 14.69
N TYR A 371 -4.61 -5.22 13.53
CA TYR A 371 -3.84 -5.49 12.32
C TYR A 371 -4.38 -4.73 11.12
N LEU A 372 -3.50 -4.50 10.17
CA LEU A 372 -3.84 -4.10 8.80
C LEU A 372 -3.21 -5.09 7.82
N LYS A 373 -3.91 -5.38 6.72
CA LYS A 373 -3.38 -6.14 5.59
C LYS A 373 -3.79 -5.51 4.27
N MET A 374 -2.91 -5.56 3.28
CA MET A 374 -3.16 -5.06 1.93
C MET A 374 -2.34 -5.83 0.90
N GLY A 375 -2.79 -5.73 -0.37
CA GLY A 375 -2.12 -6.38 -1.51
C GLY A 375 -2.33 -7.89 -1.54
N GLY A 376 -1.83 -8.53 -2.60
CA GLY A 376 -1.93 -9.98 -2.75
C GLY A 376 -3.28 -10.50 -3.22
N PHE A 377 -4.23 -9.62 -3.55
CA PHE A 377 -5.52 -9.96 -4.14
C PHE A 377 -6.33 -10.97 -3.32
N PHE A 378 -6.43 -10.75 -2.00
CA PHE A 378 -7.25 -11.57 -1.12
C PHE A 378 -8.73 -11.15 -1.15
N ASP A 379 -9.62 -12.07 -0.77
CA ASP A 379 -11.07 -11.88 -0.81
C ASP A 379 -11.70 -11.60 0.58
N GLU A 380 -11.03 -11.95 1.66
CA GLU A 380 -11.51 -11.74 3.03
C GLU A 380 -11.32 -10.28 3.43
N ILE A 381 -12.30 -9.45 3.13
CA ILE A 381 -12.29 -8.01 3.44
C ILE A 381 -13.28 -7.68 4.55
N VAL A 382 -12.88 -6.72 5.38
CA VAL A 382 -13.75 -6.05 6.34
C VAL A 382 -14.19 -4.73 5.73
N PRO A 383 -15.49 -4.36 5.80
CA PRO A 383 -15.96 -3.12 5.20
C PRO A 383 -15.20 -1.90 5.75
N PRO A 384 -14.83 -0.93 4.88
CA PRO A 384 -14.32 0.36 5.33
C PRO A 384 -15.26 1.03 6.33
N ASN A 385 -14.72 1.83 7.23
CA ASN A 385 -15.37 2.47 8.36
C ASN A 385 -15.82 1.53 9.50
N SER A 386 -15.47 0.24 9.43
CA SER A 386 -15.62 -0.67 10.57
C SER A 386 -14.80 -0.18 11.75
N VAL A 387 -15.40 -0.28 12.94
CA VAL A 387 -14.75 0.12 14.20
C VAL A 387 -14.40 -1.13 14.98
N PHE A 388 -13.18 -1.17 15.48
CA PHE A 388 -12.64 -2.26 16.28
C PHE A 388 -12.35 -1.79 17.68
N GLN A 389 -12.59 -2.67 18.67
CA GLN A 389 -12.21 -2.42 20.06
C GLN A 389 -11.21 -3.49 20.50
N TYR A 390 -10.17 -3.05 21.20
CA TYR A 390 -9.13 -3.93 21.73
C TYR A 390 -8.72 -3.48 23.15
N ASN A 391 -9.12 -4.26 24.14
CA ASN A 391 -8.94 -3.94 25.56
C ASN A 391 -8.05 -4.94 26.32
N ASN A 392 -7.55 -5.99 25.64
CA ASN A 392 -6.79 -7.05 26.28
C ASN A 392 -5.32 -6.66 26.48
N ASN A 393 -4.73 -7.07 27.62
CA ASN A 393 -3.29 -7.06 27.90
C ASN A 393 -2.56 -5.73 27.66
N ALA A 394 -3.25 -4.61 27.90
CA ALA A 394 -2.62 -3.29 27.79
C ALA A 394 -1.60 -3.08 28.91
N GLN A 395 -0.38 -2.78 28.53
CA GLN A 395 0.68 -2.37 29.44
C GLN A 395 0.89 -0.87 29.34
N VAL A 396 0.68 -0.15 30.43
CA VAL A 396 0.98 1.28 30.49
C VAL A 396 2.47 1.49 30.17
N PRO A 397 2.80 2.38 29.22
CA PRO A 397 4.21 2.66 28.92
C PRO A 397 4.95 3.16 30.15
N VAL A 398 6.14 2.61 30.41
CA VAL A 398 7.05 3.07 31.45
C VAL A 398 8.21 3.78 30.76
N ILE A 399 8.19 5.10 30.78
CA ILE A 399 9.16 5.95 30.08
C ILE A 399 9.64 7.02 31.03
N ASP A 400 10.96 7.09 31.26
CA ASP A 400 11.60 8.25 31.88
C ASP A 400 11.85 9.31 30.80
N PHE A 401 10.96 10.31 30.71
CA PHE A 401 11.06 11.37 29.72
C PHE A 401 12.32 12.23 29.87
N ASN A 402 12.90 12.29 31.07
CA ASN A 402 14.13 13.04 31.32
C ASN A 402 15.39 12.30 30.85
N ALA A 403 15.29 10.98 30.69
CA ALA A 403 16.39 10.15 30.22
C ALA A 403 16.35 9.92 28.67
N LEU A 404 15.38 10.48 27.97
CA LEU A 404 15.32 10.39 26.52
C LEU A 404 16.49 11.19 25.89
N PRO A 405 17.20 10.60 24.88
CA PRO A 405 18.36 11.23 24.24
C PRO A 405 17.99 12.45 23.37
#